data_e98fd0c206039ebfca8f04d6424e46ea
#
_entry.id   e98fd0c206039ebfca8f04d6424e46ea
#
_cell.length_a   1.000
_cell.length_b   1.000
_cell.length_c   1.000
_cell.angle_alpha   90.00
_cell.angle_beta   90.00
_cell.angle_gamma   90.00
#
_symmetry.space_group_name_H-M   'P 1'
#
loop_
_entity.id
_entity.type
_entity.pdbx_description
1 polymer ?
#
loop_
_entity_poly.entity_id
_entity_poly.type
_entity_poly.pdbx_seq_one_letter_code
_entity_poly.pdbx_strand_id
1 'polypeptide(L)'
;MHLNNVQEVNMWEYNYTNYNYDELYHYGVKGMKWKNHIYATREELLEAKKKYKADKHEQRVIRRQAKKIARRDDEVRSLKYDMKRSERKARRVERAAQEFIDDESNSEATRFFGGLAGAGAAIITRKQAQEARVKYEEAYNATYNKALKDLQKQSASGKSQVDKVMSKKKK
;
A
#
# COMPACT_ATOMS: atom_id res chain seq x y z
N MET A 1 -40.29 -24.24 26.43
CA MET A 1 -38.97 -23.81 25.90
C MET A 1 -39.05 -23.85 24.37
N HIS A 2 -39.28 -22.68 23.72
CA HIS A 2 -39.30 -22.56 22.26
C HIS A 2 -37.94 -22.06 21.83
N LEU A 3 -37.17 -22.92 21.17
CA LEU A 3 -35.93 -22.56 20.49
C LEU A 3 -36.33 -21.83 19.20
N ASN A 4 -36.07 -20.53 19.16
CA ASN A 4 -36.17 -19.73 17.95
C ASN A 4 -35.07 -20.19 16.99
N ASN A 5 -35.48 -20.88 15.95
CA ASN A 5 -34.68 -21.25 14.80
C ASN A 5 -34.48 -19.97 13.97
N VAL A 6 -33.38 -19.24 14.21
CA VAL A 6 -32.98 -18.15 13.36
C VAL A 6 -32.42 -18.78 12.09
N GLN A 7 -33.25 -18.83 11.06
CA GLN A 7 -32.79 -19.15 9.71
C GLN A 7 -31.80 -18.06 9.32
N GLU A 8 -30.51 -18.43 9.22
CA GLU A 8 -29.52 -17.64 8.50
C GLU A 8 -29.98 -17.50 7.05
N VAL A 9 -30.63 -16.37 6.76
CA VAL A 9 -30.98 -16.00 5.40
C VAL A 9 -29.65 -15.72 4.68
N ASN A 10 -29.27 -16.67 3.81
CA ASN A 10 -28.15 -16.49 2.90
C ASN A 10 -28.36 -15.19 2.11
N MET A 11 -27.67 -14.15 2.48
CA MET A 11 -27.75 -12.80 1.91
C MET A 11 -27.32 -12.74 0.44
N TRP A 12 -27.00 -13.89 -0.18
CA TRP A 12 -26.59 -14.07 -1.57
C TRP A 12 -27.70 -14.54 -2.51
N GLU A 13 -28.84 -14.98 -1.94
CA GLU A 13 -30.04 -15.40 -2.71
C GLU A 13 -31.10 -14.30 -2.82
N TYR A 14 -30.67 -13.02 -2.89
CA TYR A 14 -31.60 -11.98 -3.29
C TYR A 14 -32.01 -12.21 -4.74
N ASN A 15 -33.24 -12.66 -4.90
CA ASN A 15 -33.97 -12.87 -6.16
C ASN A 15 -33.68 -11.74 -7.16
N TYR A 16 -32.91 -12.05 -8.18
CA TYR A 16 -32.69 -11.21 -9.36
C TYR A 16 -33.95 -10.99 -10.23
N THR A 17 -35.12 -11.46 -9.80
CA THR A 17 -36.31 -11.51 -10.62
C THR A 17 -37.25 -10.31 -10.49
N ASN A 18 -37.04 -9.38 -9.56
CA ASN A 18 -37.98 -8.28 -9.35
C ASN A 18 -37.31 -6.90 -9.17
N TYR A 19 -36.10 -6.71 -9.65
CA TYR A 19 -35.52 -5.37 -9.66
C TYR A 19 -35.80 -4.70 -10.98
N ASN A 20 -36.57 -3.61 -10.93
CA ASN A 20 -36.46 -2.55 -11.93
C ASN A 20 -34.98 -2.25 -12.08
N TYR A 21 -34.45 -2.45 -13.27
CA TYR A 21 -33.02 -2.33 -13.58
C TYR A 21 -32.41 -0.92 -13.33
N ASP A 22 -33.19 -0.01 -12.77
CA ASP A 22 -32.83 1.39 -12.56
C ASP A 22 -32.08 1.66 -11.25
N GLU A 23 -32.04 0.70 -10.31
CA GLU A 23 -31.40 0.89 -9.02
C GLU A 23 -30.51 -0.30 -8.63
N LEU A 24 -29.28 -0.30 -9.12
CA LEU A 24 -28.21 -1.16 -8.61
C LEU A 24 -27.61 -0.52 -7.34
N TYR A 25 -28.18 -0.85 -6.18
CA TYR A 25 -27.60 -0.49 -4.89
C TYR A 25 -26.40 -1.39 -4.59
N HIS A 26 -25.19 -0.82 -4.71
CA HIS A 26 -24.01 -1.45 -4.15
C HIS A 26 -23.91 -1.11 -2.66
N TYR A 27 -24.29 -2.05 -1.80
CA TYR A 27 -23.98 -2.00 -0.38
C TYR A 27 -22.45 -2.02 -0.19
N GLY A 28 -21.88 -0.94 0.36
CA GLY A 28 -20.55 -0.99 0.96
C GLY A 28 -19.53 0.06 0.54
N VAL A 29 -19.80 0.95 -0.44
CA VAL A 29 -18.85 2.02 -0.75
C VAL A 29 -19.56 3.38 -0.73
N LYS A 30 -19.52 4.02 0.43
CA LYS A 30 -19.98 5.41 0.60
C LYS A 30 -19.21 6.31 -0.37
N GLY A 31 -19.88 6.86 -1.39
CA GLY A 31 -19.31 7.87 -2.28
C GLY A 31 -19.20 7.52 -3.77
N MET A 32 -19.48 6.30 -4.20
CA MET A 32 -19.58 6.01 -5.64
C MET A 32 -20.97 6.40 -6.16
N LYS A 33 -21.10 7.59 -6.69
CA LYS A 33 -22.19 7.94 -7.59
C LYS A 33 -21.94 7.22 -8.92
N TRP A 34 -22.48 6.02 -9.06
CA TRP A 34 -22.56 5.37 -10.38
C TRP A 34 -23.54 6.20 -11.21
N LYS A 35 -23.04 7.02 -12.12
CA LYS A 35 -23.89 7.57 -13.19
C LYS A 35 -24.45 6.36 -13.93
N ASN A 36 -25.78 6.34 -14.04
CA ASN A 36 -26.59 5.32 -14.68
C ASN A 36 -25.91 4.75 -15.94
N HIS A 37 -25.18 3.65 -15.81
CA HIS A 37 -24.76 2.85 -16.92
C HIS A 37 -25.90 1.87 -17.19
N ILE A 38 -26.92 2.33 -17.88
CA ILE A 38 -27.96 1.48 -18.43
C ILE A 38 -27.26 0.64 -19.51
N TYR A 39 -26.97 -0.60 -19.19
CA TYR A 39 -26.50 -1.56 -20.21
C TYR A 39 -27.71 -2.12 -20.90
N ALA A 40 -27.93 -1.77 -22.17
CA ALA A 40 -29.07 -2.19 -22.94
C ALA A 40 -29.10 -3.72 -23.18
N THR A 41 -27.93 -4.37 -23.15
CA THR A 41 -27.81 -5.80 -23.43
C THR A 41 -26.81 -6.51 -22.50
N ARG A 42 -27.03 -7.84 -22.34
CA ARG A 42 -26.07 -8.72 -21.63
C ARG A 42 -24.67 -8.66 -22.21
N GLU A 43 -24.54 -8.43 -23.50
CA GLU A 43 -23.26 -8.35 -24.21
C GLU A 43 -22.48 -7.11 -23.82
N GLU A 44 -23.12 -5.94 -23.76
CA GLU A 44 -22.51 -4.69 -23.30
C GLU A 44 -21.99 -4.81 -21.86
N LEU A 45 -22.75 -5.49 -20.99
CA LEU A 45 -22.32 -5.73 -19.60
C LEU A 45 -21.09 -6.63 -19.55
N LEU A 46 -21.00 -7.64 -20.40
CA LEU A 46 -19.84 -8.52 -20.50
C LEU A 46 -18.61 -7.79 -21.03
N GLU A 47 -18.78 -6.93 -22.02
CA GLU A 47 -17.71 -6.09 -22.56
C GLU A 47 -17.21 -5.08 -21.50
N ALA A 48 -18.12 -4.42 -20.80
CA ALA A 48 -17.78 -3.52 -19.70
C ALA A 48 -17.00 -4.23 -18.59
N LYS A 49 -17.38 -5.46 -18.21
CA LYS A 49 -16.63 -6.29 -17.25
C LYS A 49 -15.25 -6.67 -17.78
N LYS A 50 -15.11 -7.01 -19.06
CA LYS A 50 -13.80 -7.29 -19.67
C LYS A 50 -12.90 -6.05 -19.65
N LYS A 51 -13.44 -4.90 -20.03
CA LYS A 51 -12.73 -3.61 -20.01
C LYS A 51 -12.28 -3.24 -18.59
N TYR A 52 -13.16 -3.35 -17.60
CA TYR A 52 -12.83 -3.10 -16.20
C TYR A 52 -11.69 -4.01 -15.68
N LYS A 53 -11.73 -5.30 -16.04
CA LYS A 53 -10.66 -6.24 -15.66
C LYS A 53 -9.33 -5.86 -16.30
N ALA A 54 -9.33 -5.46 -17.57
CA ALA A 54 -8.14 -5.01 -18.30
C ALA A 54 -7.55 -3.74 -17.67
N ASP A 55 -8.37 -2.73 -17.38
CA ASP A 55 -7.94 -1.49 -16.73
C ASP A 55 -7.35 -1.74 -15.33
N LYS A 56 -7.99 -2.61 -14.56
CA LYS A 56 -7.47 -3.02 -13.24
C LYS A 56 -6.13 -3.75 -13.34
N HIS A 57 -5.95 -4.59 -14.34
CA HIS A 57 -4.67 -5.27 -14.58
C HIS A 57 -3.59 -4.25 -14.97
N GLU A 58 -3.87 -3.34 -15.88
CA GLU A 58 -2.95 -2.28 -16.30
C GLU A 58 -2.49 -1.43 -15.13
N GLN A 59 -3.43 -0.98 -14.28
CA GLN A 59 -3.08 -0.23 -13.07
C GLN A 59 -2.17 -1.02 -12.12
N ARG A 60 -2.36 -2.34 -12.01
CA ARG A 60 -1.47 -3.18 -11.20
C ARG A 60 -0.05 -3.24 -11.80
N VAL A 61 0.06 -3.34 -13.11
CA VAL A 61 1.35 -3.35 -13.82
C VAL A 61 2.08 -2.03 -13.60
N ILE A 62 1.39 -0.91 -13.82
CA ILE A 62 1.93 0.44 -13.59
C ILE A 62 2.45 0.61 -12.15
N ARG A 63 1.66 0.22 -11.15
CA ARG A 63 2.09 0.28 -9.74
C ARG A 63 3.31 -0.61 -9.45
N ARG A 64 3.39 -1.79 -10.07
CA ARG A 64 4.57 -2.67 -9.91
C ARG A 64 5.82 -2.05 -10.54
N GLN A 65 5.69 -1.43 -11.69
CA GLN A 65 6.79 -0.75 -12.37
C GLN A 65 7.26 0.47 -11.57
N ALA A 66 6.33 1.32 -11.09
CA ALA A 66 6.67 2.45 -10.24
C ALA A 66 7.44 2.04 -8.97
N LYS A 67 7.03 0.93 -8.33
CA LYS A 67 7.77 0.35 -7.18
C LYS A 67 9.18 -0.11 -7.57
N LYS A 68 9.35 -0.69 -8.76
CA LYS A 68 10.69 -1.10 -9.23
C LYS A 68 11.59 0.11 -9.48
N ILE A 69 11.06 1.16 -10.09
CA ILE A 69 11.78 2.42 -10.35
C ILE A 69 12.23 3.04 -9.01
N ALA A 70 11.29 3.24 -8.08
CA ALA A 70 11.61 3.81 -6.76
C ALA A 70 12.67 3.01 -5.98
N ARG A 71 12.67 1.67 -6.11
CA ARG A 71 13.68 0.82 -5.44
C ARG A 71 15.05 0.85 -6.11
N ARG A 72 15.13 1.25 -7.38
CA ARG A 72 16.38 1.34 -8.15
C ARG A 72 17.02 2.72 -8.07
N ASP A 73 16.28 3.71 -7.61
CA ASP A 73 16.76 5.06 -7.42
C ASP A 73 17.93 5.07 -6.42
N ASP A 74 19.02 5.72 -6.80
CA ASP A 74 20.27 5.65 -6.04
C ASP A 74 20.17 6.39 -4.70
N GLU A 75 19.43 7.49 -4.66
CA GLU A 75 19.18 8.22 -3.42
C GLU A 75 18.36 7.36 -2.45
N VAL A 76 17.28 6.73 -2.94
CA VAL A 76 16.45 5.82 -2.13
C VAL A 76 17.26 4.61 -1.63
N ARG A 77 18.18 4.10 -2.45
CA ARG A 77 19.05 2.98 -2.06
C ARG A 77 20.05 3.40 -0.98
N SER A 78 20.66 4.58 -1.10
CA SER A 78 21.56 5.14 -0.09
C SER A 78 20.84 5.33 1.25
N LEU A 79 19.70 6.01 1.25
CA LEU A 79 18.90 6.23 2.44
C LEU A 79 18.42 4.93 3.10
N LYS A 80 18.11 3.92 2.30
CA LYS A 80 17.78 2.57 2.82
C LYS A 80 18.97 1.93 3.53
N TYR A 81 20.17 2.10 2.99
CA TYR A 81 21.37 1.59 3.63
C TYR A 81 21.62 2.30 4.96
N ASP A 82 21.50 3.63 5.00
CA ASP A 82 21.68 4.43 6.22
C ASP A 82 20.64 4.11 7.29
N MET A 83 19.38 3.93 6.89
CA MET A 83 18.32 3.47 7.79
C MET A 83 18.68 2.11 8.43
N LYS A 84 19.09 1.13 7.62
CA LYS A 84 19.47 -0.20 8.14
C LYS A 84 20.70 -0.14 9.03
N ARG A 85 21.67 0.72 8.72
CA ARG A 85 22.87 0.93 9.54
C ARG A 85 22.49 1.52 10.90
N SER A 86 21.62 2.53 10.92
CA SER A 86 21.13 3.16 12.15
C SER A 86 20.31 2.20 13.00
N GLU A 87 19.44 1.39 12.41
CA GLU A 87 18.70 0.35 13.12
C GLU A 87 19.60 -0.71 13.75
N ARG A 88 20.64 -1.16 13.01
CA ARG A 88 21.62 -2.11 13.54
C ARG A 88 22.41 -1.51 14.70
N LYS A 89 22.78 -0.22 14.61
CA LYS A 89 23.47 0.49 15.68
C LYS A 89 22.59 0.56 16.92
N ALA A 90 21.32 0.95 16.77
CA ALA A 90 20.36 1.02 17.88
C ALA A 90 20.22 -0.34 18.60
N ARG A 91 20.03 -1.42 17.85
CA ARG A 91 19.91 -2.79 18.41
C ARG A 91 21.21 -3.24 19.13
N ARG A 92 22.38 -2.84 18.63
CA ARG A 92 23.66 -3.17 19.32
C ARG A 92 23.77 -2.43 20.65
N VAL A 93 23.43 -1.14 20.68
CA VAL A 93 23.47 -0.36 21.93
C VAL A 93 22.48 -0.89 22.94
N GLU A 94 21.27 -1.28 22.52
CA GLU A 94 20.27 -1.89 23.39
C GLU A 94 20.76 -3.20 24.00
N ARG A 95 21.36 -4.09 23.19
CA ARG A 95 21.92 -5.35 23.69
C ARG A 95 23.07 -5.10 24.68
N ALA A 96 23.99 -4.22 24.31
CA ALA A 96 25.10 -3.90 25.19
C ALA A 96 24.64 -3.31 26.54
N ALA A 97 23.60 -2.46 26.53
CA ALA A 97 23.00 -1.93 27.75
C ALA A 97 22.35 -3.05 28.59
N GLN A 98 21.65 -3.99 27.95
CA GLN A 98 21.03 -5.11 28.65
C GLN A 98 22.07 -6.08 29.22
N GLU A 99 23.06 -6.49 28.40
CA GLU A 99 24.17 -7.34 28.83
C GLU A 99 24.91 -6.75 30.04
N PHE A 100 25.10 -5.42 30.05
CA PHE A 100 25.75 -4.73 31.17
C PHE A 100 24.92 -4.77 32.46
N ILE A 101 23.57 -4.67 32.35
CA ILE A 101 22.66 -4.75 33.50
C ILE A 101 22.60 -6.18 34.04
N ASP A 102 22.63 -7.17 33.13
CA ASP A 102 22.49 -8.58 33.49
C ASP A 102 23.80 -9.20 33.99
N ASP A 103 24.94 -8.51 33.85
CA ASP A 103 26.24 -8.99 34.30
C ASP A 103 26.36 -8.94 35.84
N GLU A 104 26.29 -10.12 36.46
CA GLU A 104 26.36 -10.28 37.91
C GLU A 104 27.74 -9.95 38.52
N SER A 105 28.79 -9.87 37.67
CA SER A 105 30.13 -9.51 38.13
C SER A 105 30.27 -7.99 38.48
N ASN A 106 29.33 -7.19 37.97
CA ASN A 106 29.27 -5.75 38.28
C ASN A 106 28.55 -5.50 39.62
N SER A 107 29.08 -4.54 40.38
CA SER A 107 28.42 -4.09 41.58
C SER A 107 27.04 -3.48 41.30
N GLU A 108 26.08 -3.55 42.25
CA GLU A 108 24.73 -2.98 42.06
C GLU A 108 24.78 -1.49 41.67
N ALA A 109 25.65 -0.69 42.26
CA ALA A 109 25.84 0.71 41.90
C ALA A 109 26.34 0.85 40.45
N THR A 110 27.32 0.03 40.03
CA THR A 110 27.82 0.02 38.64
C THR A 110 26.75 -0.36 37.67
N ARG A 111 25.94 -1.39 37.94
CA ARG A 111 24.81 -1.79 37.11
C ARG A 111 23.78 -0.68 36.98
N PHE A 112 23.45 0.00 38.09
CA PHE A 112 22.49 1.10 38.08
C PHE A 112 22.94 2.27 37.21
N PHE A 113 24.16 2.80 37.46
CA PHE A 113 24.69 3.96 36.69
C PHE A 113 24.98 3.60 35.24
N GLY A 114 25.54 2.43 34.97
CA GLY A 114 25.80 1.95 33.62
C GLY A 114 24.51 1.65 32.85
N GLY A 115 23.49 1.10 33.52
CA GLY A 115 22.18 0.92 32.94
C GLY A 115 21.49 2.23 32.55
N LEU A 116 21.60 3.26 33.40
CA LEU A 116 21.08 4.61 33.11
C LEU A 116 21.78 5.23 31.88
N ALA A 117 23.10 5.15 31.81
CA ALA A 117 23.89 5.65 30.69
C ALA A 117 23.57 4.87 29.39
N GLY A 118 23.46 3.55 29.49
CA GLY A 118 23.05 2.67 28.39
C GLY A 118 21.65 2.95 27.89
N ALA A 119 20.69 3.16 28.79
CA ALA A 119 19.32 3.54 28.42
C ALA A 119 19.28 4.90 27.71
N GLY A 120 20.01 5.89 28.18
CA GLY A 120 20.14 7.18 27.50
C GLY A 120 20.69 7.03 26.07
N ALA A 121 21.77 6.27 25.90
CA ALA A 121 22.37 6.00 24.60
C ALA A 121 21.39 5.23 23.67
N ALA A 122 20.64 4.29 24.21
CA ALA A 122 19.62 3.54 23.48
C ALA A 122 18.49 4.46 22.98
N ILE A 123 18.01 5.38 23.79
CA ILE A 123 16.98 6.36 23.39
C ILE A 123 17.48 7.23 22.24
N ILE A 124 18.70 7.76 22.34
CA ILE A 124 19.30 8.61 21.29
C ILE A 124 19.44 7.82 19.98
N THR A 125 19.97 6.61 20.04
CA THR A 125 20.18 5.79 18.84
C THR A 125 18.86 5.32 18.22
N ARG A 126 17.82 5.05 19.01
CA ARG A 126 16.46 4.79 18.53
C ARG A 126 15.89 6.00 17.78
N LYS A 127 16.03 7.20 18.35
CA LYS A 127 15.58 8.44 17.71
C LYS A 127 16.29 8.65 16.36
N GLN A 128 17.61 8.46 16.30
CA GLN A 128 18.36 8.54 15.04
C GLN A 128 17.90 7.49 14.01
N ALA A 129 17.62 6.27 14.44
CA ALA A 129 17.11 5.22 13.56
C ALA A 129 15.70 5.56 13.03
N GLN A 130 14.86 6.17 13.86
CA GLN A 130 13.54 6.61 13.46
C GLN A 130 13.59 7.77 12.46
N GLU A 131 14.45 8.76 12.68
CA GLU A 131 14.67 9.86 11.74
C GLU A 131 15.19 9.36 10.38
N ALA A 132 16.14 8.43 10.38
CA ALA A 132 16.63 7.81 9.14
C ALA A 132 15.54 7.04 8.40
N ARG A 133 14.63 6.38 9.13
CA ARG A 133 13.48 5.69 8.55
C ARG A 133 12.50 6.66 7.91
N VAL A 134 12.16 7.76 8.58
CA VAL A 134 11.26 8.79 8.03
C VAL A 134 11.84 9.36 6.74
N LYS A 135 13.11 9.75 6.71
CA LYS A 135 13.80 10.24 5.52
C LYS A 135 13.73 9.24 4.35
N TYR A 136 13.97 7.96 4.63
CA TYR A 136 13.84 6.92 3.61
C TYR A 136 12.41 6.80 3.08
N GLU A 137 11.41 6.78 3.96
CA GLU A 137 10.01 6.64 3.57
C GLU A 137 9.54 7.85 2.74
N GLU A 138 9.93 9.06 3.09
CA GLU A 138 9.63 10.28 2.34
C GLU A 138 10.26 10.25 0.93
N ALA A 139 11.55 9.96 0.82
CA ALA A 139 12.23 9.87 -0.47
C ALA A 139 11.65 8.74 -1.35
N TYR A 140 11.38 7.57 -0.76
CA TYR A 140 10.75 6.46 -1.47
C TYR A 140 9.37 6.85 -2.00
N ASN A 141 8.53 7.48 -1.16
CA ASN A 141 7.18 7.89 -1.55
C ASN A 141 7.20 8.99 -2.61
N ALA A 142 8.11 9.95 -2.52
CA ALA A 142 8.28 10.99 -3.53
C ALA A 142 8.65 10.39 -4.90
N THR A 143 9.68 9.53 -4.93
CA THR A 143 10.14 8.86 -6.16
C THR A 143 9.08 7.93 -6.72
N TYR A 144 8.39 7.16 -5.87
CA TYR A 144 7.29 6.29 -6.26
C TYR A 144 6.14 7.08 -6.89
N ASN A 145 5.71 8.17 -6.26
CA ASN A 145 4.60 8.99 -6.76
C ASN A 145 4.95 9.69 -8.08
N LYS A 146 6.21 10.15 -8.23
CA LYS A 146 6.71 10.70 -9.50
C LYS A 146 6.65 9.64 -10.60
N ALA A 147 7.26 8.48 -10.37
CA ALA A 147 7.25 7.38 -11.34
C ALA A 147 5.83 6.91 -11.69
N LEU A 148 4.93 6.87 -10.72
CA LEU A 148 3.52 6.52 -10.93
C LEU A 148 2.83 7.50 -11.88
N LYS A 149 2.99 8.81 -11.65
CA LYS A 149 2.43 9.87 -12.50
C LYS A 149 2.98 9.80 -13.93
N ASP A 150 4.28 9.57 -14.08
CA ASP A 150 4.92 9.51 -15.40
C ASP A 150 4.45 8.29 -16.18
N LEU A 151 4.35 7.12 -15.57
CA LEU A 151 3.82 5.92 -16.20
C LEU A 151 2.33 6.05 -16.57
N GLN A 152 1.53 6.70 -15.72
CA GLN A 152 0.12 6.97 -16.03
C GLN A 152 -0.02 7.92 -17.24
N LYS A 153 0.81 8.96 -17.34
CA LYS A 153 0.83 9.87 -18.51
C LYS A 153 1.22 9.12 -19.78
N GLN A 154 2.24 8.25 -19.72
CA GLN A 154 2.66 7.44 -20.85
C GLN A 154 1.56 6.49 -21.33
N SER A 155 0.87 5.80 -20.39
CA SER A 155 -0.26 4.93 -20.70
C SER A 155 -1.41 5.71 -21.37
N ALA A 156 -1.78 6.87 -20.83
CA ALA A 156 -2.82 7.72 -21.41
C ALA A 156 -2.45 8.23 -22.81
N SER A 157 -1.20 8.64 -23.02
CA SER A 157 -0.70 9.06 -24.33
C SER A 157 -0.71 7.91 -25.34
N GLY A 158 -0.29 6.71 -24.93
CA GLY A 158 -0.33 5.52 -25.79
C GLY A 158 -1.75 5.16 -26.24
N LYS A 159 -2.72 5.19 -25.32
CA LYS A 159 -4.15 4.97 -25.65
C LYS A 159 -4.65 5.99 -26.67
N SER A 160 -4.38 7.28 -26.47
CA SER A 160 -4.78 8.34 -27.40
C SER A 160 -4.19 8.16 -28.80
N GLN A 161 -2.96 7.65 -28.93
CA GLN A 161 -2.35 7.37 -30.23
C GLN A 161 -3.01 6.18 -30.94
N VAL A 162 -3.32 5.11 -30.19
CA VAL A 162 -4.03 3.93 -30.72
C VAL A 162 -5.42 4.33 -31.23
N ASP A 163 -6.16 5.11 -30.45
CA ASP A 163 -7.51 5.57 -30.84
C ASP A 163 -7.47 6.41 -32.13
N LYS A 164 -6.46 7.28 -32.31
CA LYS A 164 -6.25 8.06 -33.53
C LYS A 164 -5.96 7.18 -34.75
N VAL A 165 -5.17 6.11 -34.57
CA VAL A 165 -4.85 5.17 -35.65
C VAL A 165 -6.08 4.36 -36.04
N MET A 166 -6.83 3.89 -35.08
CA MET A 166 -8.05 3.10 -35.31
C MET A 166 -9.16 3.91 -35.97
N SER A 167 -9.31 5.18 -35.63
CA SER A 167 -10.29 6.09 -36.27
C SER A 167 -9.97 6.36 -37.72
N LYS A 168 -8.66 6.41 -38.12
CA LYS A 168 -8.23 6.57 -39.52
C LYS A 168 -8.47 5.33 -40.37
N LYS A 169 -8.48 4.12 -39.80
CA LYS A 169 -8.74 2.87 -40.52
C LYS A 169 -10.23 2.60 -40.80
N LYS A 170 -11.16 3.32 -40.14
CA LYS A 170 -12.59 3.21 -40.35
C LYS A 170 -13.16 4.15 -41.43
N LYS A 171 -12.33 5.02 -42.01
CA LYS A 171 -12.64 5.82 -43.18
C LYS A 171 -12.01 5.21 -44.45
#